data_0e2862ce722fa7a21d3ecddb43b5429b
#
_entry.id   0e2862ce722fa7a21d3ecddb43b5429b
#
_cell.length_a   1.000
_cell.length_b   1.000
_cell.length_c   1.000
_cell.angle_alpha   90.00
_cell.angle_beta   90.00
_cell.angle_gamma   90.00
#
_symmetry.space_group_name_H-M   'P 1'
#
loop_
_entity.id
_entity.type
_entity.pdbx_description
1 polymer ?
#
loop_
_entity_poly.entity_id
_entity_poly.type
_entity_poly.pdbx_seq_one_letter_code
_entity_poly.pdbx_strand_id
1 'polypeptide(L)'
;MKKADVMIKNAYIITMDHDRNIISNGCIVIDKDKITAVGGGELASCYEASRVVDAKGKFVFPGMISTHSHLFQTMLKGLGRDKLLFDWLDSSVRTALHRFDGEMCYYAALTGCMEAIQSGTTTLLDYMYCHTSPGLSDYVTQAMEDIGIRGIYG
;
A
#
# COMPACT_ATOMS: atom_id res chain seq x y z
N MET A 1 -17.35 8.45 -27.13
CA MET A 1 -16.94 7.95 -25.81
C MET A 1 -15.61 8.57 -25.43
N LYS A 2 -15.43 8.88 -24.16
CA LYS A 2 -14.12 9.36 -23.65
C LYS A 2 -13.18 8.16 -23.55
N LYS A 3 -11.88 8.37 -23.86
CA LYS A 3 -10.88 7.30 -23.69
C LYS A 3 -10.42 7.21 -22.24
N ALA A 4 -10.06 6.01 -21.80
CA ALA A 4 -9.50 5.72 -20.50
C ALA A 4 -8.57 4.49 -20.58
N ASP A 5 -7.70 4.31 -19.58
CA ASP A 5 -6.81 3.16 -19.56
C ASP A 5 -7.51 1.93 -18.98
N VAL A 6 -8.20 2.09 -17.84
CA VAL A 6 -8.85 0.98 -17.15
C VAL A 6 -10.29 1.34 -16.78
N MET A 7 -11.19 0.37 -16.97
CA MET A 7 -12.56 0.41 -16.46
C MET A 7 -12.83 -0.83 -15.62
N ILE A 8 -13.35 -0.62 -14.40
CA ILE A 8 -13.86 -1.69 -13.55
C ILE A 8 -15.38 -1.55 -13.56
N LYS A 9 -16.11 -2.59 -13.97
CA LYS A 9 -17.57 -2.58 -14.09
C LYS A 9 -18.23 -3.69 -13.29
N ASN A 10 -19.54 -3.57 -13.06
CA ASN A 10 -20.38 -4.52 -12.35
C ASN A 10 -19.96 -4.74 -10.88
N ALA A 11 -19.25 -3.77 -10.31
CA ALA A 11 -18.72 -3.87 -8.95
C ALA A 11 -19.76 -3.48 -7.90
N TYR A 12 -19.64 -4.06 -6.71
CA TYR A 12 -20.21 -3.49 -5.49
C TYR A 12 -19.17 -2.54 -4.89
N ILE A 13 -19.33 -1.24 -5.16
CA ILE A 13 -18.34 -0.23 -4.80
C ILE A 13 -18.70 0.36 -3.43
N ILE A 14 -17.72 0.37 -2.53
CA ILE A 14 -17.78 1.05 -1.25
C ILE A 14 -16.77 2.19 -1.32
N THR A 15 -17.27 3.42 -1.47
CA THR A 15 -16.43 4.56 -1.82
C THR A 15 -15.54 5.05 -0.70
N MET A 16 -15.92 4.79 0.56
CA MET A 16 -15.28 5.32 1.76
C MET A 16 -15.11 6.84 1.74
N ASP A 17 -15.92 7.54 0.93
CA ASP A 17 -15.99 8.99 0.89
C ASP A 17 -16.73 9.57 2.12
N HIS A 18 -16.82 10.89 2.21
CA HIS A 18 -17.49 11.58 3.30
C HIS A 18 -18.96 11.11 3.46
N ASP A 19 -19.64 10.87 2.33
CA ASP A 19 -21.06 10.49 2.30
C ASP A 19 -21.26 8.98 2.47
N ARG A 20 -20.17 8.20 2.51
CA ARG A 20 -20.18 6.73 2.64
C ARG A 20 -21.05 6.04 1.62
N ASN A 21 -20.94 6.48 0.37
CA ASN A 21 -21.72 5.95 -0.73
C ASN A 21 -21.43 4.46 -0.98
N ILE A 22 -22.51 3.73 -1.29
CA ILE A 22 -22.43 2.33 -1.72
C ILE A 22 -23.15 2.20 -3.06
N ILE A 23 -22.46 1.67 -4.07
CA ILE A 23 -22.99 1.53 -5.43
C ILE A 23 -23.03 0.05 -5.80
N SER A 24 -24.23 -0.53 -5.90
CA SER A 24 -24.42 -1.99 -6.05
C SER A 24 -24.11 -2.55 -7.45
N ASN A 25 -24.10 -1.71 -8.46
CA ASN A 25 -23.72 -2.08 -9.84
C ASN A 25 -22.87 -0.95 -10.40
N GLY A 26 -21.71 -0.78 -9.80
CA GLY A 26 -20.87 0.38 -10.04
C GLY A 26 -19.84 0.20 -11.15
N CYS A 27 -19.41 1.35 -11.64
CA CYS A 27 -18.33 1.49 -12.61
C CYS A 27 -17.28 2.50 -12.08
N ILE A 28 -16.02 2.13 -12.21
CA ILE A 28 -14.87 2.98 -11.91
C ILE A 28 -14.07 3.14 -13.19
N VAL A 29 -13.71 4.37 -13.51
CA VAL A 29 -12.88 4.69 -14.69
C VAL A 29 -11.56 5.30 -14.22
N ILE A 30 -10.47 4.77 -14.73
CA ILE A 30 -9.11 5.16 -14.38
C ILE A 30 -8.38 5.58 -15.67
N ASP A 31 -7.77 6.74 -15.63
CA ASP A 31 -6.89 7.23 -16.68
C ASP A 31 -5.55 7.63 -16.06
N LYS A 32 -4.49 6.99 -16.52
CA LYS A 32 -3.14 7.06 -15.95
C LYS A 32 -3.15 6.68 -14.47
N ASP A 33 -2.82 7.62 -13.61
CA ASP A 33 -2.72 7.48 -12.15
C ASP A 33 -3.95 8.01 -11.39
N LYS A 34 -5.04 8.36 -12.12
CA LYS A 34 -6.22 9.03 -11.54
C LYS A 34 -7.49 8.21 -11.71
N ILE A 35 -8.29 8.12 -10.67
CA ILE A 35 -9.70 7.75 -10.77
C ILE A 35 -10.44 8.97 -11.34
N THR A 36 -10.91 8.86 -12.60
CA THR A 36 -11.54 9.98 -13.32
C THR A 36 -13.05 10.00 -13.18
N ALA A 37 -13.65 8.85 -12.89
CA ALA A 37 -15.07 8.75 -12.61
C ALA A 37 -15.41 7.53 -11.76
N VAL A 38 -16.41 7.68 -10.89
CA VAL A 38 -17.06 6.61 -10.14
C VAL A 38 -18.56 6.84 -10.20
N GLY A 39 -19.35 5.82 -10.49
CA GLY A 39 -20.79 5.93 -10.60
C GLY A 39 -21.49 4.61 -10.84
N GLY A 40 -22.77 4.67 -11.23
CA GLY A 40 -23.55 3.49 -11.59
C GLY A 40 -23.10 2.85 -12.90
N GLY A 41 -23.69 1.70 -13.23
CA GLY A 41 -23.32 0.91 -14.41
C GLY A 41 -23.48 1.63 -15.74
N GLU A 42 -24.37 2.63 -15.80
CA GLU A 42 -24.58 3.49 -16.98
C GLU A 42 -23.31 4.27 -17.37
N LEU A 43 -22.43 4.54 -16.41
CA LEU A 43 -21.17 5.23 -16.65
C LEU A 43 -20.29 4.48 -17.67
N ALA A 44 -20.39 3.15 -17.71
CA ALA A 44 -19.62 2.32 -18.65
C ALA A 44 -19.90 2.67 -20.11
N SER A 45 -21.08 3.16 -20.45
CA SER A 45 -21.44 3.56 -21.83
C SER A 45 -20.80 4.88 -22.27
N CYS A 46 -20.27 5.66 -21.36
CA CYS A 46 -19.67 6.97 -21.62
C CYS A 46 -18.17 6.88 -21.96
N TYR A 47 -17.55 5.74 -21.71
CA TYR A 47 -16.10 5.55 -21.83
C TYR A 47 -15.74 4.33 -22.67
N GLU A 48 -14.59 4.43 -23.32
CA GLU A 48 -13.88 3.34 -24.00
C GLU A 48 -12.53 3.15 -23.29
N ALA A 49 -12.33 1.98 -22.67
CA ALA A 49 -11.12 1.69 -21.92
C ALA A 49 -10.27 0.63 -22.62
N SER A 50 -8.95 0.81 -22.55
CA SER A 50 -7.96 -0.15 -23.09
C SER A 50 -8.03 -1.49 -22.36
N ARG A 51 -8.35 -1.46 -21.06
CA ARG A 51 -8.53 -2.64 -20.21
C ARG A 51 -9.86 -2.56 -19.47
N VAL A 52 -10.66 -3.63 -19.56
CA VAL A 52 -11.93 -3.74 -18.84
C VAL A 52 -11.85 -4.90 -17.85
N VAL A 53 -12.17 -4.62 -16.58
CA VAL A 53 -12.26 -5.61 -15.51
C VAL A 53 -13.72 -5.79 -15.16
N ASP A 54 -14.25 -7.00 -15.31
CA ASP A 54 -15.59 -7.35 -14.83
C ASP A 54 -15.48 -7.79 -13.36
N ALA A 55 -15.98 -6.96 -12.46
CA ALA A 55 -15.99 -7.20 -11.02
C ALA A 55 -17.32 -7.71 -10.49
N LYS A 56 -18.11 -8.40 -11.33
CA LYS A 56 -19.38 -9.00 -10.93
C LYS A 56 -19.22 -9.90 -9.69
N GLY A 57 -20.00 -9.62 -8.65
CA GLY A 57 -19.95 -10.36 -7.38
C GLY A 57 -18.76 -10.00 -6.49
N LYS A 58 -17.99 -8.97 -6.81
CA LYS A 58 -16.83 -8.49 -6.03
C LYS A 58 -17.13 -7.14 -5.40
N PHE A 59 -16.54 -6.94 -4.22
CA PHE A 59 -16.46 -5.63 -3.58
C PHE A 59 -15.21 -4.90 -4.09
N VAL A 60 -15.36 -3.59 -4.28
CA VAL A 60 -14.23 -2.69 -4.61
C VAL A 60 -14.18 -1.57 -3.58
N PHE A 61 -13.01 -1.42 -2.98
CA PHE A 61 -12.70 -0.40 -1.98
C PHE A 61 -11.53 0.46 -2.48
N PRO A 62 -11.36 1.68 -1.95
CA PRO A 62 -10.08 2.37 -2.03
C PRO A 62 -8.97 1.54 -1.39
N GLY A 63 -7.75 1.71 -1.85
CA GLY A 63 -6.59 1.08 -1.21
C GLY A 63 -6.48 1.47 0.26
N MET A 64 -6.11 0.53 1.10
CA MET A 64 -5.94 0.77 2.53
C MET A 64 -4.78 1.71 2.81
N ILE A 65 -4.87 2.45 3.91
CA ILE A 65 -3.84 3.35 4.41
C ILE A 65 -3.34 2.81 5.74
N SER A 66 -2.06 2.45 5.81
CA SER A 66 -1.39 2.11 7.06
C SER A 66 -0.73 3.36 7.63
N THR A 67 -1.18 3.78 8.80
CA THR A 67 -0.65 4.99 9.47
C THR A 67 0.45 4.68 10.48
N HIS A 68 0.91 3.44 10.56
CA HIS A 68 1.99 3.02 11.44
C HIS A 68 2.68 1.78 10.91
N SER A 69 3.95 1.89 10.55
CA SER A 69 4.81 0.77 10.18
C SER A 69 6.27 1.04 10.58
N HIS A 70 7.05 -0.03 10.60
CA HIS A 70 8.50 -0.01 10.81
C HIS A 70 9.13 -0.95 9.79
N LEU A 71 9.32 -0.47 8.57
CA LEU A 71 9.67 -1.32 7.42
C LEU A 71 10.99 -2.09 7.62
N PHE A 72 11.98 -1.49 8.27
CA PHE A 72 13.24 -2.18 8.55
C PHE A 72 13.05 -3.45 9.39
N GLN A 73 12.01 -3.50 10.24
CA GLN A 73 11.71 -4.67 11.05
C GLN A 73 11.20 -5.87 10.25
N THR A 74 10.90 -5.72 8.98
CA THR A 74 10.47 -6.83 8.11
C THR A 74 11.49 -7.98 8.12
N MET A 75 12.79 -7.66 8.21
CA MET A 75 13.87 -8.64 8.34
C MET A 75 13.88 -9.38 9.68
N LEU A 76 13.15 -8.87 10.68
CA LEU A 76 13.11 -9.42 12.04
C LEU A 76 11.86 -10.27 12.30
N LYS A 77 11.08 -10.56 11.26
CA LYS A 77 9.86 -11.37 11.37
C LYS A 77 10.14 -12.72 12.03
N GLY A 78 9.29 -13.08 12.97
CA GLY A 78 9.39 -14.34 13.71
C GLY A 78 10.29 -14.31 14.94
N LEU A 79 11.14 -13.31 15.13
CA LEU A 79 12.06 -13.27 16.26
C LEU A 79 11.40 -12.87 17.59
N GLY A 80 10.21 -12.29 17.52
CA GLY A 80 9.51 -11.78 18.71
C GLY A 80 8.34 -12.64 19.18
N ARG A 81 8.18 -13.83 18.62
CA ARG A 81 7.03 -14.68 18.93
C ARG A 81 6.96 -15.03 20.43
N ASP A 82 5.76 -14.90 21.00
CA ASP A 82 5.47 -15.24 22.39
C ASP A 82 6.23 -14.42 23.45
N LYS A 83 6.75 -13.23 23.09
CA LYS A 83 7.46 -12.32 23.99
C LYS A 83 6.63 -11.10 24.32
N LEU A 84 6.85 -10.56 25.52
CA LEU A 84 6.37 -9.22 25.87
C LEU A 84 7.18 -8.17 25.10
N LEU A 85 6.64 -6.95 24.98
CA LEU A 85 7.22 -5.88 24.18
C LEU A 85 8.71 -5.63 24.48
N PHE A 86 9.06 -5.47 25.74
CA PHE A 86 10.45 -5.16 26.12
C PHE A 86 11.39 -6.35 25.90
N ASP A 87 10.94 -7.58 26.19
CA ASP A 87 11.72 -8.80 25.94
C ASP A 87 11.93 -9.00 24.44
N TRP A 88 10.93 -8.69 23.63
CA TRP A 88 11.06 -8.70 22.19
C TRP A 88 12.03 -7.64 21.69
N LEU A 89 11.90 -6.39 22.15
CA LEU A 89 12.80 -5.31 21.76
C LEU A 89 14.26 -5.66 22.09
N ASP A 90 14.52 -6.14 23.30
CA ASP A 90 15.87 -6.44 23.75
C ASP A 90 16.51 -7.63 23.03
N SER A 91 15.72 -8.68 22.79
CA SER A 91 16.22 -9.91 22.16
C SER A 91 16.26 -9.88 20.63
N SER A 92 15.60 -8.93 20.00
CA SER A 92 15.53 -8.84 18.52
C SER A 92 15.95 -7.47 18.00
N VAL A 93 15.11 -6.45 18.21
CA VAL A 93 15.30 -5.14 17.57
C VAL A 93 16.61 -4.48 18.01
N ARG A 94 16.80 -4.28 19.31
CA ARG A 94 18.01 -3.59 19.85
C ARG A 94 19.29 -4.33 19.50
N THR A 95 19.26 -5.66 19.50
CA THR A 95 20.40 -6.48 19.13
C THR A 95 20.72 -6.39 17.63
N ALA A 96 19.70 -6.26 16.78
CA ALA A 96 19.87 -6.21 15.34
C ALA A 96 20.23 -4.82 14.80
N LEU A 97 19.77 -3.74 15.46
CA LEU A 97 19.91 -2.36 14.95
C LEU A 97 21.30 -2.02 14.44
N HIS A 98 22.35 -2.39 15.19
CA HIS A 98 23.74 -2.07 14.84
C HIS A 98 24.29 -2.89 13.66
N ARG A 99 23.53 -3.83 13.14
CA ARG A 99 23.94 -4.68 12.01
C ARG A 99 23.29 -4.24 10.70
N PHE A 100 22.31 -3.33 10.77
CA PHE A 100 21.66 -2.81 9.58
C PHE A 100 22.58 -1.87 8.82
N ASP A 101 22.80 -2.21 7.57
CA ASP A 101 23.39 -1.33 6.55
C ASP A 101 22.31 -0.83 5.59
N GLY A 102 22.71 -0.05 4.59
CA GLY A 102 21.78 0.51 3.61
C GLY A 102 21.08 -0.55 2.78
N GLU A 103 21.81 -1.58 2.35
CA GLU A 103 21.25 -2.66 1.54
C GLU A 103 20.20 -3.47 2.33
N MET A 104 20.48 -3.77 3.58
CA MET A 104 19.51 -4.43 4.47
C MET A 104 18.26 -3.56 4.69
N CYS A 105 18.43 -2.26 4.90
CA CYS A 105 17.29 -1.33 5.04
C CYS A 105 16.44 -1.28 3.75
N TYR A 106 17.09 -1.25 2.59
CA TYR A 106 16.41 -1.27 1.29
C TYR A 106 15.57 -2.53 1.11
N TYR A 107 16.17 -3.72 1.25
CA TYR A 107 15.43 -4.96 1.05
C TYR A 107 14.38 -5.23 2.12
N ALA A 108 14.61 -4.80 3.35
CA ALA A 108 13.59 -4.86 4.40
C ALA A 108 12.37 -4.00 4.02
N ALA A 109 12.60 -2.76 3.61
CA ALA A 109 11.56 -1.84 3.18
C ALA A 109 10.85 -2.35 1.92
N LEU A 110 11.58 -2.80 0.91
CA LEU A 110 11.02 -3.35 -0.32
C LEU A 110 10.09 -4.53 -0.02
N THR A 111 10.53 -5.47 0.82
CA THR A 111 9.73 -6.63 1.23
C THR A 111 8.46 -6.21 1.97
N GLY A 112 8.57 -5.28 2.92
CA GLY A 112 7.41 -4.78 3.67
C GLY A 112 6.41 -4.04 2.77
N CYS A 113 6.89 -3.25 1.82
CA CYS A 113 6.06 -2.58 0.82
C CYS A 113 5.36 -3.58 -0.13
N MET A 114 6.07 -4.63 -0.57
CA MET A 114 5.45 -5.71 -1.37
C MET A 114 4.30 -6.38 -0.64
N GLU A 115 4.49 -6.74 0.62
CA GLU A 115 3.43 -7.32 1.44
C GLU A 115 2.26 -6.37 1.65
N ALA A 116 2.55 -5.08 1.87
CA ALA A 116 1.53 -4.05 1.98
C ALA A 116 0.67 -3.99 0.71
N ILE A 117 1.29 -3.90 -0.48
CA ILE A 117 0.58 -3.86 -1.76
C ILE A 117 -0.23 -5.15 -1.98
N GLN A 118 0.35 -6.31 -1.72
CA GLN A 118 -0.35 -7.60 -1.87
C GLN A 118 -1.56 -7.73 -0.94
N SER A 119 -1.54 -7.09 0.22
CA SER A 119 -2.67 -7.05 1.16
C SER A 119 -3.69 -5.94 0.85
N GLY A 120 -3.47 -5.13 -0.20
CA GLY A 120 -4.35 -4.03 -0.61
C GLY A 120 -4.03 -2.69 0.05
N THR A 121 -2.92 -2.57 0.76
CA THR A 121 -2.43 -1.30 1.31
C THR A 121 -1.67 -0.55 0.22
N THR A 122 -2.10 0.67 -0.08
CA THR A 122 -1.53 1.51 -1.17
C THR A 122 -0.82 2.75 -0.66
N THR A 123 -0.97 3.05 0.61
CA THR A 123 -0.32 4.17 1.28
C THR A 123 0.13 3.73 2.66
N LEU A 124 1.35 4.04 3.03
CA LEU A 124 1.86 3.74 4.37
C LEU A 124 2.69 4.90 4.93
N LEU A 125 2.70 4.98 6.27
CA LEU A 125 3.60 5.83 7.02
C LEU A 125 4.61 4.93 7.71
N ASP A 126 5.90 5.13 7.42
CA ASP A 126 7.00 4.42 8.05
C ASP A 126 7.63 5.25 9.16
N TYR A 127 7.64 4.71 10.37
CA TYR A 127 8.40 5.24 11.49
C TYR A 127 9.77 4.55 11.54
N MET A 128 10.72 5.12 10.81
CA MET A 128 12.09 4.62 10.79
C MET A 128 12.83 5.12 12.03
N TYR A 129 13.33 4.21 12.85
CA TYR A 129 14.18 4.56 14.01
C TYR A 129 15.52 3.82 14.00
N CYS A 130 15.85 3.13 12.93
CA CYS A 130 17.17 2.54 12.71
C CYS A 130 18.10 3.57 12.06
N HIS A 131 18.67 4.47 12.88
CA HIS A 131 19.57 5.54 12.44
C HIS A 131 20.98 5.33 12.99
N THR A 132 21.51 4.12 12.89
CA THR A 132 22.83 3.75 13.43
C THR A 132 23.98 4.26 12.58
N SER A 133 23.70 4.65 11.34
CA SER A 133 24.64 5.33 10.44
C SER A 133 23.90 6.33 9.55
N PRO A 134 24.60 7.36 9.02
CA PRO A 134 24.00 8.31 8.09
C PRO A 134 23.49 7.65 6.81
N GLY A 135 22.38 8.16 6.26
CA GLY A 135 21.87 7.79 4.95
C GLY A 135 21.00 6.53 4.91
N LEU A 136 20.76 5.83 6.03
CA LEU A 136 19.89 4.64 6.03
C LEU A 136 18.45 4.96 5.59
N SER A 137 17.98 6.17 5.87
CA SER A 137 16.66 6.67 5.44
C SER A 137 16.50 6.68 3.92
N ASP A 138 17.57 7.05 3.20
CA ASP A 138 17.53 7.18 1.74
C ASP A 138 17.28 5.82 1.08
N TYR A 139 17.80 4.74 1.65
CA TYR A 139 17.56 3.38 1.17
C TYR A 139 16.10 2.93 1.38
N VAL A 140 15.48 3.33 2.49
CA VAL A 140 14.07 3.02 2.75
C VAL A 140 13.16 3.78 1.80
N THR A 141 13.40 5.08 1.63
CA THR A 141 12.61 5.91 0.70
C THR A 141 12.81 5.47 -0.75
N GLN A 142 14.03 5.09 -1.14
CA GLN A 142 14.29 4.53 -2.46
C GLN A 142 13.49 3.25 -2.71
N ALA A 143 13.40 2.34 -1.74
CA ALA A 143 12.59 1.13 -1.88
C ALA A 143 11.10 1.44 -2.07
N MET A 144 10.57 2.47 -1.37
CA MET A 144 9.18 2.91 -1.56
C MET A 144 8.95 3.47 -2.96
N GLU A 145 9.91 4.25 -3.49
CA GLU A 145 9.85 4.81 -4.84
C GLU A 145 9.93 3.72 -5.91
N ASP A 146 10.88 2.81 -5.79
CA ASP A 146 11.09 1.73 -6.76
C ASP A 146 9.88 0.81 -6.91
N ILE A 147 9.17 0.52 -5.81
CA ILE A 147 7.96 -0.30 -5.85
C ILE A 147 6.70 0.49 -6.18
N GLY A 148 6.75 1.82 -6.06
CA GLY A 148 5.65 2.72 -6.41
C GLY A 148 4.53 2.79 -5.37
N ILE A 149 4.79 2.50 -4.09
CA ILE A 149 3.82 2.71 -3.01
C ILE A 149 3.84 4.19 -2.59
N ARG A 150 2.68 4.75 -2.19
CA ARG A 150 2.69 6.07 -1.54
C ARG A 150 3.26 5.92 -0.14
N GLY A 151 4.41 6.54 0.11
CA GLY A 151 5.08 6.55 1.39
C GLY A 151 5.06 7.91 2.05
N ILE A 152 4.86 7.92 3.37
CA ILE A 152 5.18 9.02 4.26
C ILE A 152 6.30 8.50 5.15
N TYR A 153 7.39 9.22 5.19
CA TYR A 153 8.55 8.88 5.99
C TYR A 153 8.60 9.78 7.23
N GLY A 154 8.67 9.20 8.44
CA GLY A 154 8.69 9.90 9.73
C GLY A 154 9.79 9.41 10.67
#